data_8744aa5fa6b3128adcc7fa922c94d7b8
#
_entry.id   8744aa5fa6b3128adcc7fa922c94d7b8
#
_cell.length_a   1.000
_cell.length_b   1.000
_cell.length_c   1.000
_cell.angle_alpha   90.00
_cell.angle_beta   90.00
_cell.angle_gamma   90.00
#
_symmetry.space_group_name_H-M   'P 1'
#
loop_
_entity.id
_entity.type
_entity.pdbx_description
1 polymer ?
#
loop_
_entity_poly.entity_id
_entity_poly.type
_entity_poly.pdbx_seq_one_letter_code
_entity_poly.pdbx_strand_id
1 'polypeptide(L)'
;MSIAFVVTGKFVVSAFAMLLLTFMTDFAKISLATDHVRPSRKPETWNIGGFIVVSVVLGVAMLMEALALLWIGWSRLGLATNDARLHTFSFLTLLYFAAFSIVSARERHRFWASMPSKTLVAALIADVLTGTMLTFVGLSDLAPLPWWQTLTVFVFALVACLGVNDAVKVAMIKWRVPSAVRTDA
;
A
#
# COMPACT_ATOMS: atom_id res chain seq x y z
N MET A 1 9.01 -10.35 -0.66
CA MET A 1 10.45 -10.35 -0.92
C MET A 1 10.99 -11.73 -1.26
N SER A 2 10.71 -12.78 -0.46
CA SER A 2 11.20 -14.16 -0.71
C SER A 2 10.82 -14.69 -2.10
N ILE A 3 9.59 -14.48 -2.57
CA ILE A 3 9.14 -14.90 -3.90
C ILE A 3 9.98 -14.21 -5.00
N ALA A 4 10.21 -12.91 -4.88
CA ALA A 4 11.01 -12.16 -5.84
C ALA A 4 12.47 -12.67 -5.85
N PHE A 5 13.04 -13.00 -4.69
CA PHE A 5 14.36 -13.59 -4.58
C PHE A 5 14.45 -14.97 -5.28
N VAL A 6 13.46 -15.84 -5.06
CA VAL A 6 13.44 -17.17 -5.70
C VAL A 6 13.37 -17.07 -7.23
N VAL A 7 12.64 -16.07 -7.75
CA VAL A 7 12.46 -15.88 -9.20
C VAL A 7 13.67 -15.19 -9.85
N THR A 8 14.25 -14.19 -9.17
CA THR A 8 15.32 -13.34 -9.76
C THR A 8 16.73 -13.74 -9.34
N GLY A 9 16.87 -14.52 -8.26
CA GLY A 9 18.16 -14.84 -7.65
C GLY A 9 18.85 -13.66 -6.95
N LYS A 10 18.16 -12.50 -6.83
CA LYS A 10 18.68 -11.26 -6.25
C LYS A 10 17.80 -10.73 -5.14
N PHE A 11 18.41 -10.04 -4.18
CA PHE A 11 17.66 -9.26 -3.21
C PHE A 11 17.13 -8.00 -3.88
N VAL A 12 15.81 -7.94 -4.09
CA VAL A 12 15.15 -6.79 -4.76
C VAL A 12 15.03 -5.56 -3.87
N VAL A 13 15.30 -5.70 -2.57
CA VAL A 13 15.31 -4.60 -1.58
C VAL A 13 16.50 -4.77 -0.66
N SER A 14 17.24 -3.71 -0.40
CA SER A 14 18.35 -3.73 0.56
C SER A 14 17.84 -3.73 2.00
N ALA A 15 18.68 -4.17 2.93
CA ALA A 15 18.36 -4.12 4.37
C ALA A 15 18.13 -2.69 4.85
N PHE A 16 18.90 -1.73 4.34
CA PHE A 16 18.74 -0.31 4.63
C PHE A 16 17.38 0.20 4.15
N ALA A 17 16.99 -0.12 2.91
CA ALA A 17 15.69 0.28 2.35
C ALA A 17 14.51 -0.30 3.14
N MET A 18 14.63 -1.55 3.63
CA MET A 18 13.61 -2.17 4.48
C MET A 18 13.49 -1.49 5.84
N LEU A 19 14.61 -1.13 6.46
CA LEU A 19 14.61 -0.40 7.74
C LEU A 19 13.95 0.98 7.57
N LEU A 20 14.34 1.70 6.53
CA LEU A 20 13.79 3.02 6.21
C LEU A 20 12.29 2.94 5.94
N LEU A 21 11.85 1.96 5.14
CA LEU A 21 10.42 1.73 4.85
C LEU A 21 9.63 1.47 6.13
N THR A 22 10.13 0.60 7.01
CA THR A 22 9.48 0.30 8.28
C THR A 22 9.33 1.54 9.12
N PHE A 23 10.41 2.31 9.27
CA PHE A 23 10.42 3.56 10.04
C PHE A 23 9.39 4.57 9.49
N MET A 24 9.37 4.80 8.18
CA MET A 24 8.43 5.73 7.54
C MET A 24 6.98 5.25 7.72
N THR A 25 6.69 4.00 7.38
CA THR A 25 5.33 3.47 7.50
C THR A 25 4.80 3.41 8.93
N ASP A 26 5.67 3.34 9.94
CA ASP A 26 5.26 3.35 11.34
C ASP A 26 4.69 4.72 11.76
N PHE A 27 5.22 5.83 11.25
CA PHE A 27 4.62 7.15 11.46
C PHE A 27 3.20 7.23 10.89
N ALA A 28 2.98 6.70 9.68
CA ALA A 28 1.66 6.65 9.08
C ALA A 28 0.70 5.79 9.92
N LYS A 29 1.14 4.63 10.42
CA LYS A 29 0.34 3.74 11.29
C LYS A 29 0.01 4.40 12.63
N ILE A 30 0.96 5.09 13.26
CA ILE A 30 0.72 5.83 14.51
C ILE A 30 -0.29 6.96 14.28
N SER A 31 -0.18 7.66 13.16
CA SER A 31 -1.12 8.74 12.82
C SER A 31 -2.53 8.23 12.54
N LEU A 32 -2.69 6.97 12.14
CA LEU A 32 -4.00 6.33 11.98
C LEU A 32 -4.78 6.26 13.30
N ALA A 33 -4.09 6.16 14.45
CA ALA A 33 -4.73 6.20 15.77
C ALA A 33 -5.41 7.55 16.08
N THR A 34 -5.05 8.61 15.37
CA THR A 34 -5.67 9.95 15.49
C THR A 34 -6.81 10.17 14.49
N ASP A 35 -7.14 9.15 13.68
CA ASP A 35 -8.20 9.28 12.67
C ASP A 35 -9.59 9.33 13.30
N HIS A 36 -10.50 10.03 12.62
CA HIS A 36 -11.88 10.21 13.11
C HIS A 36 -12.70 8.98 12.75
N VAL A 37 -12.87 8.07 13.71
CA VAL A 37 -13.80 6.94 13.60
C VAL A 37 -15.19 7.41 14.01
N ARG A 38 -16.19 7.21 13.15
CA ARG A 38 -17.58 7.43 13.51
C ARG A 38 -18.03 6.28 14.43
N PRO A 39 -18.33 6.56 15.73
CA PRO A 39 -18.78 5.51 16.62
C PRO A 39 -20.13 4.97 16.14
N SER A 40 -20.25 3.66 16.06
CA SER A 40 -21.53 3.00 15.84
C SER A 40 -22.43 3.19 17.07
N ARG A 41 -23.68 3.63 16.87
CA ARG A 41 -24.66 3.75 17.97
C ARG A 41 -25.25 2.41 18.41
N LYS A 42 -25.00 1.34 17.66
CA LYS A 42 -25.50 -0.01 17.96
C LYS A 42 -24.31 -0.96 18.16
N PRO A 43 -24.45 -1.96 19.04
CA PRO A 43 -23.45 -3.03 19.15
C PRO A 43 -23.29 -3.71 17.80
N GLU A 44 -22.08 -3.70 17.25
CA GLU A 44 -21.79 -4.42 16.02
C GLU A 44 -21.41 -5.88 16.34
N THR A 45 -22.08 -6.82 15.70
CA THR A 45 -21.65 -8.21 15.69
C THR A 45 -20.48 -8.36 14.71
N TRP A 46 -19.31 -8.64 15.24
CA TRP A 46 -18.10 -8.78 14.42
C TRP A 46 -18.09 -10.14 13.73
N ASN A 47 -18.29 -10.15 12.42
CA ASN A 47 -18.02 -11.34 11.61
C ASN A 47 -16.52 -11.43 11.32
N ILE A 48 -15.75 -11.89 12.30
CA ILE A 48 -14.29 -12.01 12.21
C ILE A 48 -13.88 -12.85 11.01
N GLY A 49 -14.56 -13.98 10.75
CA GLY A 49 -14.27 -14.84 9.61
C GLY A 49 -14.42 -14.13 8.27
N GLY A 50 -15.47 -13.31 8.11
CA GLY A 50 -15.66 -12.51 6.91
C GLY A 50 -14.54 -11.49 6.68
N PHE A 51 -14.12 -10.79 7.73
CA PHE A 51 -13.01 -9.84 7.66
C PHE A 51 -11.67 -10.50 7.35
N ILE A 52 -11.38 -11.68 7.92
CA ILE A 52 -10.16 -12.45 7.61
C ILE A 52 -10.12 -12.77 6.11
N VAL A 53 -11.21 -13.28 5.54
CA VAL A 53 -11.27 -13.61 4.11
C VAL A 53 -11.03 -12.37 3.24
N VAL A 54 -11.67 -11.24 3.57
CA VAL A 54 -11.44 -9.97 2.85
C VAL A 54 -9.97 -9.56 2.91
N SER A 55 -9.37 -9.60 4.10
CA SER A 55 -7.98 -9.22 4.30
C SER A 55 -7.00 -10.11 3.54
N VAL A 56 -7.24 -11.43 3.54
CA VAL A 56 -6.42 -12.39 2.79
C VAL A 56 -6.50 -12.14 1.28
N VAL A 57 -7.71 -11.95 0.75
CA VAL A 57 -7.90 -11.69 -0.70
C VAL A 57 -7.22 -10.39 -1.11
N LEU A 58 -7.39 -9.31 -0.33
CA LEU A 58 -6.73 -8.03 -0.61
C LEU A 58 -5.21 -8.15 -0.49
N GLY A 59 -4.71 -8.86 0.51
CA GLY A 59 -3.27 -9.10 0.68
C GLY A 59 -2.66 -9.86 -0.49
N VAL A 60 -3.35 -10.90 -1.00
CA VAL A 60 -2.92 -11.64 -2.19
C VAL A 60 -2.97 -10.75 -3.44
N ALA A 61 -4.04 -9.97 -3.63
CA ALA A 61 -4.15 -9.05 -4.75
C ALA A 61 -3.00 -8.03 -4.77
N MET A 62 -2.74 -7.37 -3.64
CA MET A 62 -1.62 -6.42 -3.49
C MET A 62 -0.26 -7.07 -3.73
N LEU A 63 -0.07 -8.32 -3.27
CA LEU A 63 1.15 -9.06 -3.53
C LEU A 63 1.35 -9.30 -5.03
N MET A 64 0.30 -9.74 -5.73
CA MET A 64 0.36 -9.98 -7.17
C MET A 64 0.61 -8.69 -7.97
N GLU A 65 -0.04 -7.59 -7.58
CA GLU A 65 0.17 -6.27 -8.19
C GLU A 65 1.61 -5.76 -7.99
N ALA A 66 2.15 -5.88 -6.76
CA ALA A 66 3.52 -5.49 -6.47
C ALA A 66 4.53 -6.36 -7.25
N LEU A 67 4.31 -7.67 -7.35
CA LEU A 67 5.15 -8.56 -8.15
C LEU A 67 5.04 -8.24 -9.65
N ALA A 68 3.84 -7.93 -10.15
CA ALA A 68 3.66 -7.51 -11.54
C ALA A 68 4.42 -6.22 -11.85
N LEU A 69 4.37 -5.24 -10.95
CA LEU A 69 5.11 -3.98 -11.10
C LEU A 69 6.63 -4.22 -11.08
N LEU A 70 7.12 -5.05 -10.16
CA LEU A 70 8.54 -5.46 -10.13
C LEU A 70 8.95 -6.20 -11.40
N TRP A 71 8.10 -7.06 -11.93
CA TRP A 71 8.33 -7.74 -13.19
C TRP A 71 8.43 -6.76 -14.37
N ILE A 72 7.55 -5.76 -14.43
CA ILE A 72 7.61 -4.66 -15.42
C ILE A 72 8.93 -3.89 -15.27
N GLY A 73 9.30 -3.54 -14.05
CA GLY A 73 10.58 -2.89 -13.73
C GLY A 73 11.78 -3.71 -14.23
N TRP A 74 11.77 -4.99 -13.93
CA TRP A 74 12.83 -5.91 -14.35
C TRP A 74 12.93 -6.05 -15.86
N SER A 75 11.80 -6.35 -16.55
CA SER A 75 11.77 -6.72 -17.96
C SER A 75 11.73 -5.54 -18.92
N ARG A 76 11.06 -4.44 -18.55
CA ARG A 76 10.81 -3.30 -19.45
C ARG A 76 11.62 -2.07 -19.12
N LEU A 77 11.99 -1.88 -17.86
CA LEU A 77 12.67 -0.66 -17.40
C LEU A 77 14.19 -0.86 -17.23
N GLY A 78 14.70 -2.03 -17.59
CA GLY A 78 16.14 -2.33 -17.56
C GLY A 78 16.76 -2.38 -16.16
N LEU A 79 15.94 -2.60 -15.12
CA LEU A 79 16.43 -2.64 -13.72
C LEU A 79 17.21 -3.93 -13.41
N ALA A 80 17.17 -4.93 -14.28
CA ALA A 80 17.88 -6.20 -14.11
C ALA A 80 19.40 -6.04 -14.00
N THR A 81 19.95 -4.99 -14.60
CA THR A 81 21.40 -4.75 -14.69
C THR A 81 21.94 -3.82 -13.60
N ASN A 82 21.06 -3.18 -12.82
CA ASN A 82 21.47 -2.22 -11.80
C ASN A 82 20.74 -2.48 -10.47
N ASP A 83 21.40 -3.19 -9.57
CA ASP A 83 20.83 -3.63 -8.29
C ASP A 83 20.41 -2.42 -7.41
N ALA A 84 21.19 -1.34 -7.39
CA ALA A 84 20.85 -0.16 -6.59
C ALA A 84 19.60 0.54 -7.10
N ARG A 85 19.36 0.63 -8.42
CA ARG A 85 18.11 1.14 -8.99
C ARG A 85 16.93 0.21 -8.73
N LEU A 86 17.17 -1.11 -8.76
CA LEU A 86 16.16 -2.11 -8.41
C LEU A 86 15.73 -1.95 -6.95
N HIS A 87 16.67 -1.73 -6.02
CA HIS A 87 16.38 -1.47 -4.61
C HIS A 87 15.51 -0.22 -4.44
N THR A 88 15.83 0.88 -5.14
CA THR A 88 15.05 2.11 -5.09
C THR A 88 13.64 1.94 -5.66
N PHE A 89 13.52 1.26 -6.79
CA PHE A 89 12.22 0.99 -7.42
C PHE A 89 11.34 0.13 -6.51
N SER A 90 11.91 -0.91 -5.91
CA SER A 90 11.20 -1.78 -4.97
C SER A 90 10.81 -1.06 -3.68
N PHE A 91 11.69 -0.21 -3.16
CA PHE A 91 11.41 0.64 -2.01
C PHE A 91 10.20 1.56 -2.27
N LEU A 92 10.20 2.27 -3.42
CA LEU A 92 9.06 3.12 -3.80
C LEU A 92 7.77 2.32 -4.00
N THR A 93 7.87 1.16 -4.65
CA THR A 93 6.71 0.28 -4.81
C THR A 93 6.08 -0.04 -3.47
N LEU A 94 6.87 -0.50 -2.50
CA LEU A 94 6.37 -0.85 -1.18
C LEU A 94 5.84 0.38 -0.41
N LEU A 95 6.52 1.52 -0.51
CA LEU A 95 6.13 2.75 0.17
C LEU A 95 4.76 3.25 -0.33
N TYR A 96 4.59 3.35 -1.65
CA TYR A 96 3.33 3.85 -2.22
C TYR A 96 2.18 2.87 -2.00
N PHE A 97 2.44 1.55 -2.13
CA PHE A 97 1.43 0.54 -1.80
C PHE A 97 1.03 0.62 -0.32
N ALA A 98 1.99 0.78 0.60
CA ALA A 98 1.70 0.94 2.02
C ALA A 98 0.87 2.20 2.28
N ALA A 99 1.26 3.36 1.75
CA ALA A 99 0.56 4.63 1.94
C ALA A 99 -0.88 4.57 1.40
N PHE A 100 -1.08 4.11 0.17
CA PHE A 100 -2.40 4.06 -0.45
C PHE A 100 -3.29 2.95 0.15
N SER A 101 -2.69 1.84 0.60
CA SER A 101 -3.45 0.79 1.30
C SER A 101 -4.02 1.28 2.62
N ILE A 102 -3.29 2.11 3.37
CA ILE A 102 -3.80 2.74 4.60
C ILE A 102 -5.04 3.58 4.28
N VAL A 103 -5.00 4.40 3.21
CA VAL A 103 -6.15 5.22 2.79
C VAL A 103 -7.35 4.36 2.43
N SER A 104 -7.15 3.25 1.70
CA SER A 104 -8.23 2.33 1.35
C SER A 104 -8.74 1.55 2.56
N ALA A 105 -7.85 1.03 3.41
CA ALA A 105 -8.22 0.11 4.50
C ALA A 105 -8.95 0.79 5.67
N ARG A 106 -8.74 2.11 5.88
CA ARG A 106 -9.36 2.85 7.00
C ARG A 106 -10.89 2.92 6.93
N GLU A 107 -11.49 2.79 5.74
CA GLU A 107 -12.91 2.95 5.51
C GLU A 107 -13.54 1.63 5.02
N ARG A 108 -14.71 1.24 5.56
CA ARG A 108 -15.44 0.03 5.12
C ARG A 108 -16.08 0.20 3.76
N HIS A 109 -16.51 1.42 3.45
CA HIS A 109 -17.06 1.82 2.15
C HIS A 109 -15.94 2.23 1.19
N ARG A 110 -16.26 3.03 0.18
CA ARG A 110 -15.27 3.61 -0.71
C ARG A 110 -14.32 4.52 0.07
N PHE A 111 -13.03 4.57 -0.31
CA PHE A 111 -12.00 5.35 0.39
C PHE A 111 -12.35 6.83 0.58
N TRP A 112 -13.20 7.40 -0.29
CA TRP A 112 -13.67 8.80 -0.20
C TRP A 112 -14.94 8.98 0.65
N ALA A 113 -15.53 7.93 1.22
CA ALA A 113 -16.79 8.02 1.99
C ALA A 113 -16.64 8.80 3.30
N SER A 114 -15.43 8.86 3.84
CA SER A 114 -15.12 9.70 4.99
C SER A 114 -13.79 10.44 4.80
N MET A 115 -13.71 11.68 5.28
CA MET A 115 -12.48 12.47 5.24
C MET A 115 -11.49 11.93 6.28
N PRO A 116 -10.23 11.64 5.89
CA PRO A 116 -9.19 11.28 6.86
C PRO A 116 -8.84 12.46 7.76
N SER A 117 -8.31 12.18 8.95
CA SER A 117 -7.82 13.22 9.86
C SER A 117 -6.69 14.02 9.19
N LYS A 118 -6.58 15.30 9.55
CA LYS A 118 -5.49 16.16 9.03
C LYS A 118 -4.11 15.61 9.36
N THR A 119 -3.98 15.00 10.54
CA THR A 119 -2.73 14.37 10.99
C THR A 119 -2.36 13.18 10.10
N LEU A 120 -3.31 12.30 9.78
CA LEU A 120 -3.08 11.16 8.91
C LEU A 120 -2.71 11.61 7.49
N VAL A 121 -3.43 12.59 6.94
CA VAL A 121 -3.12 13.14 5.61
C VAL A 121 -1.71 13.75 5.60
N ALA A 122 -1.36 14.55 6.61
CA ALA A 122 -0.04 15.16 6.70
C ALA A 122 1.08 14.10 6.80
N ALA A 123 0.87 13.04 7.60
CA ALA A 123 1.84 11.95 7.72
C ALA A 123 2.03 11.21 6.39
N LEU A 124 0.93 10.84 5.71
CA LEU A 124 1.00 10.15 4.41
C LEU A 124 1.66 11.02 3.32
N ILE A 125 1.35 12.31 3.28
CA ILE A 125 2.00 13.25 2.35
C ILE A 125 3.48 13.36 2.69
N ALA A 126 3.85 13.48 3.97
CA ALA A 126 5.25 13.55 4.39
C ALA A 126 6.01 12.28 4.00
N ASP A 127 5.43 11.09 4.21
CA ASP A 127 6.03 9.80 3.81
C ASP A 127 6.25 9.74 2.29
N VAL A 128 5.21 10.04 1.51
CA VAL A 128 5.29 10.00 0.04
C VAL A 128 6.31 11.02 -0.47
N LEU A 129 6.30 12.25 0.04
CA LEU A 129 7.26 13.28 -0.37
C LEU A 129 8.68 12.93 0.04
N THR A 130 8.91 12.52 1.27
CA THR A 130 10.24 12.14 1.76
C THR A 130 10.79 10.96 0.98
N GLY A 131 10.01 9.89 0.80
CA GLY A 131 10.42 8.74 0.02
C GLY A 131 10.72 9.09 -1.44
N THR A 132 9.90 9.93 -2.07
CA THR A 132 10.14 10.42 -3.42
C THR A 132 11.42 11.26 -3.50
N MET A 133 11.64 12.18 -2.55
CA MET A 133 12.86 13.00 -2.50
C MET A 133 14.12 12.14 -2.35
N LEU A 134 14.08 11.13 -1.49
CA LEU A 134 15.21 10.21 -1.31
C LEU A 134 15.58 9.48 -2.62
N THR A 135 14.60 9.23 -3.50
CA THR A 135 14.88 8.58 -4.78
C THR A 135 15.46 9.51 -5.84
N PHE A 136 15.34 10.81 -5.68
CA PHE A 136 16.01 11.78 -6.56
C PHE A 136 17.44 12.08 -6.12
N VAL A 137 17.66 12.17 -4.81
CA VAL A 137 18.97 12.48 -4.24
C VAL A 137 19.87 11.24 -4.24
N GLY A 138 19.28 10.07 -4.02
CA GLY A 138 20.03 8.84 -3.72
C GLY A 138 20.52 8.83 -2.27
N LEU A 139 20.51 7.69 -1.62
CA LEU A 139 21.01 7.53 -0.27
C LEU A 139 21.48 6.10 -0.04
N SER A 140 22.77 5.95 0.35
CA SER A 140 23.38 4.62 0.60
C SER A 140 23.16 3.67 -0.60
N ASP A 141 22.37 2.63 -0.43
CA ASP A 141 22.10 1.60 -1.44
C ASP A 141 20.95 1.97 -2.41
N LEU A 142 20.39 3.18 -2.29
CA LEU A 142 19.32 3.69 -3.14
C LEU A 142 19.91 4.59 -4.21
N ALA A 143 19.97 4.11 -5.46
CA ALA A 143 20.43 4.91 -6.58
C ALA A 143 19.30 5.81 -7.13
N PRO A 144 19.63 6.99 -7.64
CA PRO A 144 18.64 7.88 -8.25
C PRO A 144 17.87 7.21 -9.37
N LEU A 145 16.53 7.40 -9.38
CA LEU A 145 15.64 6.94 -10.44
C LEU A 145 15.23 8.10 -11.34
N PRO A 146 15.05 7.85 -12.64
CA PRO A 146 14.42 8.82 -13.54
C PRO A 146 13.00 9.14 -13.08
N TRP A 147 12.60 10.40 -13.17
CA TRP A 147 11.29 10.88 -12.71
C TRP A 147 10.11 10.12 -13.31
N TRP A 148 10.20 9.65 -14.56
CA TRP A 148 9.14 8.91 -15.22
C TRP A 148 8.95 7.50 -14.64
N GLN A 149 10.02 6.85 -14.13
CA GLN A 149 9.91 5.56 -13.42
C GLN A 149 9.23 5.76 -12.06
N THR A 150 9.60 6.79 -11.33
CA THR A 150 8.94 7.17 -10.07
C THR A 150 7.45 7.46 -10.29
N LEU A 151 7.11 8.21 -11.35
CA LEU A 151 5.72 8.50 -11.73
C LEU A 151 4.97 7.21 -12.11
N THR A 152 5.60 6.29 -12.83
CA THR A 152 5.00 5.00 -13.19
C THR A 152 4.63 4.19 -11.94
N VAL A 153 5.54 4.11 -10.97
CA VAL A 153 5.27 3.41 -9.70
C VAL A 153 4.13 4.09 -8.95
N PHE A 154 4.16 5.42 -8.86
CA PHE A 154 3.12 6.20 -8.17
C PHE A 154 1.73 5.99 -8.77
N VAL A 155 1.59 6.17 -10.09
CA VAL A 155 0.32 6.02 -10.78
C VAL A 155 -0.19 4.58 -10.70
N PHE A 156 0.70 3.60 -10.89
CA PHE A 156 0.32 2.20 -10.77
C PHE A 156 -0.20 1.87 -9.37
N ALA A 157 0.53 2.25 -8.32
CA ALA A 157 0.13 2.00 -6.94
C ALA A 157 -1.19 2.72 -6.58
N LEU A 158 -1.39 3.94 -7.07
CA LEU A 158 -2.63 4.69 -6.89
C LEU A 158 -3.82 3.97 -7.53
N VAL A 159 -3.70 3.56 -8.80
CA VAL A 159 -4.77 2.84 -9.52
C VAL A 159 -5.03 1.48 -8.90
N ALA A 160 -3.99 0.73 -8.55
CA ALA A 160 -4.11 -0.58 -7.91
C ALA A 160 -4.80 -0.48 -6.55
N CYS A 161 -4.29 0.35 -5.63
CA CYS A 161 -4.81 0.40 -4.27
C CYS A 161 -6.16 1.13 -4.16
N LEU A 162 -6.30 2.31 -4.77
CA LEU A 162 -7.52 3.13 -4.64
C LEU A 162 -8.57 2.83 -5.71
N GLY A 163 -8.18 2.25 -6.84
CA GLY A 163 -9.11 1.80 -7.88
C GLY A 163 -9.55 0.36 -7.67
N VAL A 164 -8.64 -0.58 -7.93
CA VAL A 164 -8.94 -2.01 -7.98
C VAL A 164 -9.19 -2.58 -6.59
N ASN A 165 -8.24 -2.45 -5.66
CA ASN A 165 -8.34 -3.05 -4.33
C ASN A 165 -9.46 -2.43 -3.50
N ASP A 166 -9.72 -1.12 -3.61
CA ASP A 166 -10.86 -0.49 -2.95
C ASP A 166 -12.20 -1.00 -3.49
N ALA A 167 -12.32 -1.20 -4.81
CA ALA A 167 -13.52 -1.78 -5.41
C ALA A 167 -13.74 -3.24 -4.97
N VAL A 168 -12.68 -4.06 -4.99
CA VAL A 168 -12.73 -5.45 -4.52
C VAL A 168 -13.10 -5.51 -3.03
N LYS A 169 -12.49 -4.68 -2.20
CA LYS A 169 -12.81 -4.55 -0.77
C LYS A 169 -14.29 -4.29 -0.54
N VAL A 170 -14.82 -3.25 -1.18
CA VAL A 170 -16.24 -2.86 -1.01
C VAL A 170 -17.18 -3.97 -1.48
N ALA A 171 -16.88 -4.61 -2.63
CA ALA A 171 -17.68 -5.73 -3.13
C ALA A 171 -17.66 -6.92 -2.17
N MET A 172 -16.50 -7.28 -1.66
CA MET A 172 -16.34 -8.40 -0.73
C MET A 172 -16.99 -8.13 0.64
N ILE A 173 -16.84 -6.92 1.19
CA ILE A 173 -17.50 -6.54 2.45
C ILE A 173 -19.00 -6.64 2.29
N LYS A 174 -19.56 -6.13 1.19
CA LYS A 174 -20.98 -6.21 0.91
C LYS A 174 -21.47 -7.65 0.79
N TRP A 175 -20.67 -8.55 0.29
CA TRP A 175 -21.03 -9.95 0.08
C TRP A 175 -20.78 -10.84 1.30
N ARG A 176 -19.65 -10.66 2.00
CA ARG A 176 -19.21 -11.54 3.10
C ARG A 176 -19.50 -11.02 4.49
N VAL A 177 -19.75 -9.72 4.63
CA VAL A 177 -20.05 -9.04 5.89
C VAL A 177 -21.33 -8.22 5.70
N PRO A 178 -22.48 -8.87 5.40
CA PRO A 178 -23.73 -8.13 5.34
C PRO A 178 -23.98 -7.48 6.69
N SER A 179 -24.32 -6.19 6.67
CA SER A 179 -24.75 -5.50 7.88
C SER A 179 -25.98 -6.24 8.44
N ALA A 180 -25.86 -6.77 9.64
CA ALA A 180 -26.99 -7.34 10.37
C ALA A 180 -27.96 -6.22 10.77
N VAL A 181 -28.67 -5.67 9.78
CA VAL A 181 -29.81 -4.76 9.99
C VAL A 181 -30.81 -5.00 8.87
N ARG A 182 -31.60 -6.04 9.07
CA ARG A 182 -32.99 -6.06 8.60
C ARG A 182 -33.75 -7.15 9.32
N THR A 183 -34.11 -6.90 10.54
CA THR A 183 -35.24 -7.49 11.21
C THR A 183 -35.79 -6.44 12.15
N ASP A 184 -36.65 -5.58 11.63
CA ASP A 184 -37.70 -4.96 12.41
C ASP A 184 -38.73 -4.48 11.37
N ALA A 185 -39.69 -5.36 11.11
CA ALA A 185 -41.02 -5.01 10.72
C ALA A 185 -41.85 -4.82 11.97
#